data_1b8fdc8de296c530b0a41fc2da4f2a85
#
_entry.id   1b8fdc8de296c530b0a41fc2da4f2a85
#
_cell.length_a   1.000
_cell.length_b   1.000
_cell.length_c   1.000
_cell.angle_alpha   90.00
_cell.angle_beta   90.00
_cell.angle_gamma   90.00
#
_symmetry.space_group_name_H-M   'P 1'
#
loop_
_entity.id
_entity.type
_entity.pdbx_description
1 polymer ?
#
loop_
_entity_poly.entity_id
_entity_poly.type
_entity_poly.pdbx_seq_one_letter_code
_entity_poly.pdbx_strand_id
1 'polypeptide(L)'
;MRTSYPKEKIKILLLEGVHPASLRLLKDNGYANIETVTGALTEAELIRKVKDVHLLGIRSKTQLTAPVVEAAEKLIAVGAFCIGTNQIDMAACTKNGIAVFNSPFSNTRSVAELVIAHCINLMRRVVEKSNAAHNRVWDKSSEGCYEVRGKTLGIVGYGHIGSQVSVLAETLGMHVAFYDIEPKLSL
;
A
#
# COMPACT_ATOMS: atom_id res chain seq x y z
N MET A 1 1.72 -9.48 -33.58
CA MET A 1 0.65 -8.47 -33.65
C MET A 1 1.28 -7.09 -33.67
N ARG A 2 1.03 -6.24 -34.68
CA ARG A 2 1.47 -4.83 -34.63
C ARG A 2 0.53 -4.12 -33.66
N THR A 3 1.08 -3.53 -32.61
CA THR A 3 0.33 -2.60 -31.73
C THR A 3 -0.06 -1.37 -32.51
N SER A 4 -1.27 -0.83 -32.31
CA SER A 4 -1.78 0.33 -33.02
C SER A 4 -0.97 1.62 -32.73
N TYR A 5 -0.25 1.65 -31.59
CA TYR A 5 0.60 2.76 -31.20
C TYR A 5 1.98 2.26 -30.71
N PRO A 6 3.10 2.81 -31.20
CA PRO A 6 4.45 2.34 -30.85
C PRO A 6 4.74 2.53 -29.36
N LYS A 7 5.23 1.48 -28.69
CA LYS A 7 5.53 1.50 -27.25
C LYS A 7 6.57 2.55 -26.87
N GLU A 8 7.54 2.79 -27.71
CA GLU A 8 8.59 3.80 -27.51
C GLU A 8 8.06 5.23 -27.46
N LYS A 9 6.86 5.47 -28.02
CA LYS A 9 6.18 6.77 -28.00
C LYS A 9 5.26 6.96 -26.80
N ILE A 10 4.96 5.88 -26.07
CA ILE A 10 4.13 5.94 -24.87
C ILE A 10 4.95 6.60 -23.76
N LYS A 11 4.54 7.80 -23.35
CA LYS A 11 5.15 8.52 -22.23
C LYS A 11 4.58 8.01 -20.91
N ILE A 12 5.47 7.56 -20.02
CA ILE A 12 5.16 7.03 -18.70
C ILE A 12 5.77 7.96 -17.65
N LEU A 13 4.97 8.35 -16.67
CA LEU A 13 5.42 9.12 -15.51
C LEU A 13 5.24 8.26 -14.24
N LEU A 14 6.34 7.98 -13.54
CA LEU A 14 6.34 7.25 -12.26
C LEU A 14 6.71 8.21 -11.13
N LEU A 15 5.82 8.38 -10.16
CA LEU A 15 6.00 9.28 -9.02
C LEU A 15 6.28 8.51 -7.72
N GLU A 16 6.70 9.23 -6.69
CA GLU A 16 6.87 8.76 -5.32
C GLU A 16 7.90 7.61 -5.18
N GLY A 17 8.92 7.61 -6.01
CA GLY A 17 9.98 6.61 -5.94
C GLY A 17 9.46 5.18 -6.09
N VAL A 18 8.59 4.92 -7.06
CA VAL A 18 8.17 3.56 -7.42
C VAL A 18 9.41 2.67 -7.59
N HIS A 19 9.33 1.44 -7.06
CA HIS A 19 10.48 0.55 -6.97
C HIS A 19 11.18 0.33 -8.32
N PRO A 20 12.52 0.34 -8.40
CA PRO A 20 13.27 0.22 -9.65
C PRO A 20 12.96 -1.03 -10.49
N ALA A 21 12.43 -2.09 -9.88
CA ALA A 21 11.97 -3.27 -10.60
C ALA A 21 10.87 -2.95 -11.62
N SER A 22 9.98 -2.00 -11.31
CA SER A 22 8.92 -1.56 -12.23
C SER A 22 9.52 -0.88 -13.45
N LEU A 23 10.55 -0.05 -13.26
CA LEU A 23 11.26 0.59 -14.37
C LEU A 23 11.94 -0.44 -15.27
N ARG A 24 12.60 -1.46 -14.67
CA ARG A 24 13.22 -2.55 -15.44
C ARG A 24 12.18 -3.30 -16.25
N LEU A 25 11.07 -3.72 -15.60
CA LEU A 25 10.00 -4.45 -16.26
C LEU A 25 9.41 -3.67 -17.46
N LEU A 26 9.18 -2.37 -17.32
CA LEU A 26 8.69 -1.53 -18.40
C LEU A 26 9.69 -1.45 -19.56
N LYS A 27 11.00 -1.25 -19.28
CA LYS A 27 12.05 -1.22 -20.30
C LYS A 27 12.18 -2.56 -21.03
N ASP A 28 12.16 -3.67 -20.31
CA ASP A 28 12.25 -5.03 -20.87
C ASP A 28 11.05 -5.34 -21.79
N ASN A 29 9.91 -4.67 -21.56
CA ASN A 29 8.72 -4.75 -22.40
C ASN A 29 8.67 -3.71 -23.53
N GLY A 30 9.76 -2.96 -23.77
CA GLY A 30 9.89 -2.06 -24.91
C GLY A 30 9.41 -0.63 -24.68
N TYR A 31 9.13 -0.22 -23.45
CA TYR A 31 8.83 1.17 -23.13
C TYR A 31 10.12 1.94 -22.87
N ALA A 32 10.40 2.95 -23.69
CA ALA A 32 11.64 3.73 -23.61
C ALA A 32 11.44 5.13 -23.00
N ASN A 33 10.23 5.71 -23.13
CA ASN A 33 9.94 7.08 -22.70
C ASN A 33 9.36 7.09 -21.28
N ILE A 34 10.23 6.93 -20.29
CA ILE A 34 9.84 6.80 -18.87
C ILE A 34 10.53 7.89 -18.05
N GLU A 35 9.74 8.74 -17.42
CA GLU A 35 10.18 9.74 -16.45
C GLU A 35 9.89 9.23 -15.02
N THR A 36 10.85 9.43 -14.11
CA THR A 36 10.70 9.04 -12.69
C THR A 36 10.92 10.25 -11.78
N VAL A 37 10.09 10.38 -10.75
CA VAL A 37 10.19 11.42 -9.71
C VAL A 37 10.14 10.75 -8.34
N THR A 38 11.04 11.14 -7.44
CA THR A 38 11.18 10.51 -6.11
C THR A 38 10.10 10.94 -5.12
N GLY A 39 9.50 12.12 -5.31
CA GLY A 39 8.46 12.69 -4.45
C GLY A 39 7.07 12.62 -5.06
N ALA A 40 6.08 12.99 -4.25
CA ALA A 40 4.76 13.39 -4.73
C ALA A 40 4.87 14.81 -5.29
N LEU A 41 4.07 15.10 -6.31
CA LEU A 41 3.95 16.45 -6.87
C LEU A 41 2.75 17.17 -6.26
N THR A 42 2.82 18.47 -6.18
CA THR A 42 1.64 19.30 -5.89
C THR A 42 0.65 19.20 -7.06
N GLU A 43 -0.63 19.49 -6.80
CA GLU A 43 -1.67 19.48 -7.84
C GLU A 43 -1.29 20.34 -9.04
N ALA A 44 -0.80 21.55 -8.80
CA ALA A 44 -0.40 22.48 -9.87
C ALA A 44 0.79 21.96 -10.71
N GLU A 45 1.75 21.28 -10.08
CA GLU A 45 2.86 20.65 -10.79
C GLU A 45 2.40 19.44 -11.60
N LEU A 46 1.50 18.64 -11.02
CA LEU A 46 0.95 17.46 -11.66
C LEU A 46 0.12 17.83 -12.89
N ILE A 47 -0.75 18.84 -12.79
CA ILE A 47 -1.52 19.40 -13.92
C ILE A 47 -0.62 19.79 -15.10
N ARG A 48 0.54 20.40 -14.82
CA ARG A 48 1.49 20.76 -15.89
C ARG A 48 2.17 19.54 -16.52
N LYS A 49 2.47 18.51 -15.70
CA LYS A 49 3.23 17.34 -16.14
C LYS A 49 2.38 16.28 -16.85
N VAL A 50 1.10 16.13 -16.51
CA VAL A 50 0.28 15.04 -17.04
C VAL A 50 -0.25 15.24 -18.45
N LYS A 51 -0.18 16.43 -19.01
CA LYS A 51 -0.80 16.80 -20.30
C LYS A 51 -0.46 15.87 -21.46
N ASP A 52 0.75 15.37 -21.51
CA ASP A 52 1.23 14.50 -22.58
C ASP A 52 1.58 13.08 -22.10
N VAL A 53 1.26 12.75 -20.85
CA VAL A 53 1.49 11.44 -20.22
C VAL A 53 0.40 10.47 -20.65
N HIS A 54 0.81 9.24 -21.01
CA HIS A 54 -0.09 8.17 -21.40
C HIS A 54 -0.35 7.19 -20.25
N LEU A 55 0.67 6.89 -19.43
CA LEU A 55 0.58 6.03 -18.26
C LEU A 55 1.15 6.76 -17.05
N LEU A 56 0.39 6.79 -15.96
CA LEU A 56 0.80 7.42 -14.71
C LEU A 56 0.93 6.36 -13.61
N GLY A 57 2.10 6.28 -12.99
CA GLY A 57 2.33 5.46 -11.80
C GLY A 57 2.44 6.34 -10.56
N ILE A 58 1.59 6.09 -9.56
CA ILE A 58 1.58 6.80 -8.28
C ILE A 58 1.63 5.83 -7.11
N ARG A 59 1.83 6.34 -5.90
CA ARG A 59 1.62 5.61 -4.65
C ARG A 59 0.51 6.26 -3.83
N SER A 60 0.66 6.37 -2.52
CA SER A 60 -0.40 6.80 -1.62
C SER A 60 -0.45 8.31 -1.35
N LYS A 61 0.54 9.09 -1.78
CA LYS A 61 0.63 10.52 -1.45
C LYS A 61 0.12 11.44 -2.55
N THR A 62 0.34 11.08 -3.81
CA THR A 62 -0.10 11.87 -4.97
C THR A 62 -1.61 11.85 -5.07
N GLN A 63 -2.22 13.03 -5.10
CA GLN A 63 -3.67 13.19 -5.27
C GLN A 63 -4.00 13.36 -6.75
N LEU A 64 -4.73 12.41 -7.32
CA LEU A 64 -5.24 12.46 -8.68
C LEU A 64 -6.69 13.00 -8.64
N THR A 65 -6.80 14.32 -8.51
CA THR A 65 -8.06 15.04 -8.41
C THR A 65 -8.73 15.21 -9.78
N ALA A 66 -10.03 15.59 -9.81
CA ALA A 66 -10.71 15.85 -11.05
C ALA A 66 -10.00 16.89 -11.96
N PRO A 67 -9.47 18.03 -11.45
CA PRO A 67 -8.70 18.97 -12.28
C PRO A 67 -7.45 18.35 -12.91
N VAL A 68 -6.77 17.44 -12.21
CA VAL A 68 -5.60 16.72 -12.75
C VAL A 68 -6.02 15.77 -13.86
N VAL A 69 -7.10 15.02 -13.65
CA VAL A 69 -7.66 14.09 -14.65
C VAL A 69 -8.10 14.83 -15.91
N GLU A 70 -8.77 15.97 -15.75
CA GLU A 70 -9.23 16.81 -16.87
C GLU A 70 -8.07 17.40 -17.69
N ALA A 71 -6.94 17.70 -17.03
CA ALA A 71 -5.74 18.19 -17.69
C ALA A 71 -4.93 17.10 -18.41
N ALA A 72 -5.22 15.83 -18.14
CA ALA A 72 -4.45 14.68 -18.63
C ALA A 72 -4.99 14.16 -19.97
N GLU A 73 -4.86 14.96 -21.03
CA GLU A 73 -5.48 14.75 -22.35
C GLU A 73 -5.14 13.41 -23.02
N LYS A 74 -3.98 12.81 -22.68
CA LYS A 74 -3.49 11.56 -23.29
C LYS A 74 -3.46 10.38 -22.32
N LEU A 75 -3.91 10.57 -21.09
CA LEU A 75 -3.83 9.53 -20.06
C LEU A 75 -4.83 8.40 -20.35
N ILE A 76 -4.31 7.20 -20.49
CA ILE A 76 -5.10 6.00 -20.76
C ILE A 76 -5.20 5.07 -19.55
N ALA A 77 -4.18 5.09 -18.66
CA ALA A 77 -4.22 4.28 -17.45
C ALA A 77 -3.39 4.89 -16.31
N VAL A 78 -3.84 4.58 -15.09
CA VAL A 78 -3.16 4.88 -13.84
C VAL A 78 -2.84 3.58 -13.10
N GLY A 79 -1.60 3.43 -12.67
CA GLY A 79 -1.16 2.36 -11.77
C GLY A 79 -0.94 2.92 -10.37
N ALA A 80 -1.77 2.55 -9.41
CA ALA A 80 -1.57 2.81 -8.00
C ALA A 80 -0.70 1.69 -7.39
N PHE A 81 0.58 1.95 -7.16
CA PHE A 81 1.52 1.02 -6.53
C PHE A 81 1.30 0.95 -5.00
N CYS A 82 0.04 0.78 -4.59
CA CYS A 82 -0.44 0.66 -3.22
C CYS A 82 -1.79 -0.06 -3.19
N ILE A 83 -2.34 -0.30 -2.01
CA ILE A 83 -3.63 -0.98 -1.83
C ILE A 83 -4.79 -0.01 -2.08
N GLY A 84 -4.77 1.15 -1.39
CA GLY A 84 -5.87 2.12 -1.45
C GLY A 84 -5.92 2.89 -2.77
N THR A 85 -7.11 3.32 -3.14
CA THR A 85 -7.39 4.19 -4.29
C THR A 85 -8.07 5.50 -3.88
N ASN A 86 -8.15 5.78 -2.57
CA ASN A 86 -8.79 6.96 -2.02
C ASN A 86 -8.15 8.29 -2.43
N GLN A 87 -6.91 8.27 -2.92
CA GLN A 87 -6.20 9.41 -3.49
C GLN A 87 -6.54 9.66 -4.97
N ILE A 88 -7.40 8.85 -5.58
CA ILE A 88 -7.77 8.92 -6.99
C ILE A 88 -9.25 9.26 -7.13
N ASP A 89 -9.58 10.29 -7.88
CA ASP A 89 -10.97 10.56 -8.27
C ASP A 89 -11.41 9.55 -9.33
N MET A 90 -11.98 8.44 -8.84
CA MET A 90 -12.44 7.33 -9.68
C MET A 90 -13.57 7.75 -10.63
N ALA A 91 -14.43 8.69 -10.21
CA ALA A 91 -15.53 9.17 -11.04
C ALA A 91 -14.99 9.97 -12.23
N ALA A 92 -14.02 10.86 -11.99
CA ALA A 92 -13.35 11.60 -13.05
C ALA A 92 -12.59 10.66 -14.00
N CYS A 93 -11.86 9.66 -13.49
CA CYS A 93 -11.17 8.67 -14.32
C CYS A 93 -12.16 7.90 -15.21
N THR A 94 -13.25 7.41 -14.64
CA THR A 94 -14.28 6.65 -15.38
C THR A 94 -14.91 7.53 -16.49
N LYS A 95 -15.26 8.77 -16.17
CA LYS A 95 -15.84 9.73 -17.14
C LYS A 95 -14.90 9.98 -18.32
N ASN A 96 -13.60 10.01 -18.09
CA ASN A 96 -12.59 10.24 -19.12
C ASN A 96 -12.04 8.95 -19.77
N GLY A 97 -12.59 7.78 -19.43
CA GLY A 97 -12.17 6.49 -19.99
C GLY A 97 -10.77 6.04 -19.56
N ILE A 98 -10.31 6.50 -18.40
CA ILE A 98 -8.99 6.17 -17.84
C ILE A 98 -9.11 4.94 -16.97
N ALA A 99 -8.38 3.87 -17.30
CA ALA A 99 -8.33 2.65 -16.49
C ALA A 99 -7.47 2.85 -15.23
N VAL A 100 -7.96 2.40 -14.08
CA VAL A 100 -7.21 2.48 -12.81
C VAL A 100 -6.92 1.08 -12.29
N PHE A 101 -5.65 0.81 -12.00
CA PHE A 101 -5.16 -0.44 -11.45
C PHE A 101 -4.48 -0.19 -10.10
N ASN A 102 -4.67 -1.09 -9.14
CA ASN A 102 -4.00 -1.06 -7.86
C ASN A 102 -3.37 -2.42 -7.51
N SER A 103 -2.68 -2.48 -6.37
CA SER A 103 -2.04 -3.73 -5.87
C SER A 103 -2.67 -4.14 -4.52
N PRO A 104 -3.90 -4.67 -4.53
CA PRO A 104 -4.70 -4.85 -3.32
C PRO A 104 -4.15 -5.91 -2.34
N PHE A 105 -3.26 -6.80 -2.78
CA PHE A 105 -2.77 -7.92 -1.97
C PHE A 105 -1.26 -7.90 -1.73
N SER A 106 -0.53 -6.90 -2.23
CA SER A 106 0.93 -6.91 -2.28
C SER A 106 1.64 -6.91 -0.92
N ASN A 107 1.00 -6.42 0.12
CA ASN A 107 1.58 -6.32 1.47
C ASN A 107 0.73 -6.99 2.57
N THR A 108 -0.30 -7.76 2.21
CA THR A 108 -1.21 -8.40 3.17
C THR A 108 -0.43 -9.18 4.23
N ARG A 109 0.48 -10.04 3.80
CA ARG A 109 1.30 -10.86 4.70
C ARG A 109 2.25 -10.02 5.56
N SER A 110 2.92 -9.04 4.98
CA SER A 110 3.86 -8.16 5.69
C SER A 110 3.16 -7.38 6.81
N VAL A 111 1.96 -6.87 6.56
CA VAL A 111 1.18 -6.16 7.58
C VAL A 111 0.70 -7.12 8.67
N ALA A 112 0.21 -8.31 8.30
CA ALA A 112 -0.24 -9.30 9.27
C ALA A 112 0.89 -9.73 10.22
N GLU A 113 2.09 -10.00 9.70
CA GLU A 113 3.27 -10.31 10.50
C GLU A 113 3.67 -9.17 11.44
N LEU A 114 3.63 -7.94 10.95
CA LEU A 114 3.94 -6.76 11.77
C LEU A 114 2.93 -6.59 12.91
N VAL A 115 1.63 -6.81 12.67
CA VAL A 115 0.60 -6.77 13.71
C VAL A 115 0.89 -7.81 14.80
N ILE A 116 1.18 -9.05 14.43
CA ILE A 116 1.52 -10.11 15.41
C ILE A 116 2.78 -9.76 16.19
N ALA A 117 3.81 -9.23 15.51
CA ALA A 117 5.02 -8.78 16.17
C ALA A 117 4.73 -7.68 17.21
N HIS A 118 3.87 -6.71 16.86
CA HIS A 118 3.46 -5.66 17.81
C HIS A 118 2.64 -6.20 18.96
N CYS A 119 1.74 -7.15 18.75
CA CYS A 119 1.00 -7.80 19.83
C CYS A 119 1.97 -8.44 20.85
N ILE A 120 2.96 -9.19 20.37
CA ILE A 120 3.98 -9.81 21.23
C ILE A 120 4.82 -8.74 21.94
N ASN A 121 5.30 -7.73 21.22
CA ASN A 121 6.14 -6.66 21.78
C ASN A 121 5.41 -5.90 22.89
N LEU A 122 4.13 -5.59 22.71
CA LEU A 122 3.30 -4.92 23.71
C LEU A 122 3.09 -5.80 24.94
N MET A 123 2.71 -7.07 24.75
CA MET A 123 2.47 -8.01 25.83
C MET A 123 3.76 -8.32 26.63
N ARG A 124 4.92 -8.22 26.01
CA ARG A 124 6.23 -8.46 26.61
C ARG A 124 6.94 -7.17 27.04
N ARG A 125 6.35 -6.00 26.81
CA ARG A 125 6.92 -4.67 27.11
C ARG A 125 8.32 -4.47 26.49
N VAL A 126 8.52 -5.04 25.28
CA VAL A 126 9.86 -5.07 24.65
C VAL A 126 10.40 -3.67 24.38
N VAL A 127 9.56 -2.75 23.88
CA VAL A 127 9.96 -1.37 23.57
C VAL A 127 10.38 -0.62 24.83
N GLU A 128 9.62 -0.74 25.91
CA GLU A 128 9.92 -0.09 27.19
C GLU A 128 11.25 -0.60 27.77
N LYS A 129 11.42 -1.92 27.77
CA LYS A 129 12.66 -2.55 28.29
C LYS A 129 13.88 -2.24 27.41
N SER A 130 13.71 -2.16 26.09
CA SER A 130 14.74 -1.73 25.17
C SER A 130 15.15 -0.29 25.44
N ASN A 131 14.19 0.63 25.60
CA ASN A 131 14.48 2.02 25.94
C ASN A 131 15.18 2.15 27.32
N ALA A 132 14.75 1.39 28.31
CA ALA A 132 15.42 1.35 29.62
C ALA A 132 16.88 0.90 29.48
N ALA A 133 17.15 -0.16 28.71
CA ALA A 133 18.50 -0.65 28.47
C ALA A 133 19.38 0.37 27.75
N HIS A 134 18.87 1.09 26.75
CA HIS A 134 19.59 2.20 26.10
C HIS A 134 19.91 3.35 27.05
N ASN A 135 19.08 3.54 28.08
CA ASN A 135 19.33 4.48 29.18
C ASN A 135 20.13 3.86 30.35
N ARG A 136 20.82 2.74 30.12
CA ARG A 136 21.63 2.03 31.12
C ARG A 136 20.84 1.50 32.34
N VAL A 137 19.54 1.31 32.20
CA VAL A 137 18.68 0.71 33.21
C VAL A 137 18.38 -0.73 32.82
N TRP A 138 18.85 -1.68 33.64
CA TRP A 138 18.61 -3.11 33.43
C TRP A 138 17.36 -3.57 34.18
N ASP A 139 16.22 -3.71 33.47
CA ASP A 139 14.96 -4.18 34.04
C ASP A 139 14.75 -5.69 33.77
N LYS A 140 15.02 -6.50 34.79
CA LYS A 140 14.78 -7.96 34.78
C LYS A 140 13.35 -8.35 35.14
N SER A 141 12.53 -7.42 35.63
CA SER A 141 11.18 -7.74 36.11
C SER A 141 10.33 -8.36 35.02
N SER A 142 9.57 -9.38 35.36
CA SER A 142 8.50 -9.94 34.53
C SER A 142 7.14 -9.28 34.82
N GLU A 143 7.08 -8.31 35.71
CA GLU A 143 5.86 -7.60 36.07
C GLU A 143 5.23 -6.94 34.84
N GLY A 144 3.92 -7.16 34.63
CA GLY A 144 3.20 -6.66 33.47
C GLY A 144 3.59 -7.31 32.13
N CYS A 145 4.39 -8.37 32.15
CA CYS A 145 4.73 -9.14 30.95
C CYS A 145 3.88 -10.42 30.88
N TYR A 146 3.26 -10.65 29.73
CA TYR A 146 2.36 -11.77 29.51
C TYR A 146 2.70 -12.52 28.22
N GLU A 147 2.39 -13.80 28.16
CA GLU A 147 2.36 -14.56 26.91
C GLU A 147 1.09 -14.19 26.11
N VAL A 148 1.16 -14.28 24.80
CA VAL A 148 -0.02 -14.10 23.92
C VAL A 148 -0.91 -15.33 23.91
N ARG A 149 -0.37 -16.53 24.16
CA ARG A 149 -1.12 -17.79 24.23
C ARG A 149 -2.26 -17.70 25.23
N GLY A 150 -3.45 -18.15 24.82
CA GLY A 150 -4.67 -18.11 25.62
C GLY A 150 -5.29 -16.72 25.78
N LYS A 151 -4.73 -15.68 25.15
CA LYS A 151 -5.33 -14.34 25.09
C LYS A 151 -6.27 -14.22 23.91
N THR A 152 -7.22 -13.30 24.01
CA THR A 152 -8.14 -12.97 22.91
C THR A 152 -7.65 -11.77 22.16
N LEU A 153 -7.49 -11.90 20.84
CA LEU A 153 -7.23 -10.81 19.91
C LEU A 153 -8.55 -10.35 19.29
N GLY A 154 -8.93 -9.10 19.53
CA GLY A 154 -10.05 -8.45 18.85
C GLY A 154 -9.57 -7.83 17.54
N ILE A 155 -10.26 -8.13 16.43
CA ILE A 155 -9.95 -7.60 15.11
C ILE A 155 -11.14 -6.78 14.61
N VAL A 156 -10.95 -5.51 14.32
CA VAL A 156 -11.94 -4.65 13.68
C VAL A 156 -11.55 -4.48 12.20
N GLY A 157 -12.40 -5.00 11.30
CA GLY A 157 -12.11 -5.15 9.88
C GLY A 157 -11.53 -6.52 9.53
N TYR A 158 -12.39 -7.45 9.12
CA TYR A 158 -12.02 -8.84 8.79
C TYR A 158 -11.91 -9.06 7.29
N GLY A 159 -11.13 -8.17 6.64
CA GLY A 159 -10.74 -8.28 5.23
C GLY A 159 -9.50 -9.16 5.04
N HIS A 160 -8.78 -8.96 3.92
CA HIS A 160 -7.58 -9.77 3.60
C HIS A 160 -6.47 -9.73 4.65
N ILE A 161 -6.26 -8.58 5.30
CA ILE A 161 -5.25 -8.45 6.36
C ILE A 161 -5.79 -9.06 7.66
N GLY A 162 -7.01 -8.71 8.07
CA GLY A 162 -7.61 -9.21 9.30
C GLY A 162 -7.70 -10.74 9.34
N SER A 163 -8.11 -11.37 8.24
CA SER A 163 -8.14 -12.84 8.16
C SER A 163 -6.75 -13.48 8.22
N GLN A 164 -5.73 -12.86 7.62
CA GLN A 164 -4.34 -13.33 7.76
C GLN A 164 -3.81 -13.18 9.19
N VAL A 165 -4.15 -12.09 9.87
CA VAL A 165 -3.82 -11.86 11.30
C VAL A 165 -4.47 -12.94 12.17
N SER A 166 -5.74 -13.29 11.90
CA SER A 166 -6.47 -14.33 12.61
C SER A 166 -5.74 -15.68 12.55
N VAL A 167 -5.41 -16.13 11.34
CA VAL A 167 -4.66 -17.39 11.14
C VAL A 167 -3.34 -17.41 11.91
N LEU A 168 -2.59 -16.31 11.87
CA LEU A 168 -1.31 -16.22 12.59
C LEU A 168 -1.51 -16.19 14.10
N ALA A 169 -2.51 -15.46 14.60
CA ALA A 169 -2.82 -15.39 16.04
C ALA A 169 -3.24 -16.75 16.60
N GLU A 170 -4.09 -17.48 15.89
CA GLU A 170 -4.53 -18.83 16.28
C GLU A 170 -3.38 -19.84 16.31
N THR A 171 -2.45 -19.74 15.36
CA THR A 171 -1.23 -20.56 15.35
C THR A 171 -0.36 -20.33 16.60
N LEU A 172 -0.41 -19.12 17.18
CA LEU A 172 0.25 -18.78 18.46
C LEU A 172 -0.57 -19.16 19.69
N GLY A 173 -1.72 -19.83 19.52
CA GLY A 173 -2.61 -20.25 20.60
C GLY A 173 -3.44 -19.11 21.19
N MET A 174 -3.69 -18.05 20.43
CA MET A 174 -4.64 -17.00 20.78
C MET A 174 -6.08 -17.39 20.39
N HIS A 175 -7.05 -16.80 21.04
CA HIS A 175 -8.44 -16.79 20.57
C HIS A 175 -8.65 -15.55 19.74
N VAL A 176 -9.46 -15.63 18.66
CA VAL A 176 -9.78 -14.48 17.82
C VAL A 176 -11.27 -14.16 17.93
N ALA A 177 -11.55 -12.88 18.15
CA ALA A 177 -12.87 -12.31 17.98
C ALA A 177 -12.78 -11.19 16.95
N PHE A 178 -13.71 -11.10 16.00
CA PHE A 178 -13.68 -10.06 14.98
C PHE A 178 -15.02 -9.38 14.76
N TYR A 179 -14.95 -8.19 14.20
CA TYR A 179 -16.09 -7.44 13.71
C TYR A 179 -15.78 -6.90 12.30
N ASP A 180 -16.76 -6.96 11.43
CA ASP A 180 -16.70 -6.32 10.10
C ASP A 180 -18.07 -5.69 9.80
N ILE A 181 -18.09 -4.67 8.93
CA ILE A 181 -19.34 -4.04 8.47
C ILE A 181 -20.13 -4.96 7.54
N GLU A 182 -19.44 -5.91 6.89
CA GLU A 182 -20.07 -6.95 6.09
C GLU A 182 -20.07 -8.27 6.84
N PRO A 183 -21.11 -9.12 6.71
CA PRO A 183 -21.09 -10.46 7.27
C PRO A 183 -19.88 -11.27 6.74
N LYS A 184 -19.07 -11.79 7.64
CA LYS A 184 -17.93 -12.66 7.33
C LYS A 184 -18.09 -14.00 8.05
N LEU A 185 -17.66 -15.06 7.39
CA LEU A 185 -17.53 -16.38 8.05
C LEU A 185 -16.22 -16.41 8.84
N SER A 186 -16.26 -17.02 10.03
CA SER A 186 -15.03 -17.41 10.72
C SER A 186 -14.30 -18.47 9.90
N LEU A 187 -12.99 -18.38 9.84
CA LEU A 187 -12.15 -19.41 9.24
C LEU A 187 -12.05 -20.62 10.16
#